data_62484b34b205d21b31bb18e10445e968
#
_entry.id   62484b34b205d21b31bb18e10445e968
#
_cell.length_a   1.000
_cell.length_b   1.000
_cell.length_c   1.000
_cell.angle_alpha   90.00
_cell.angle_beta   90.00
_cell.angle_gamma   90.00
#
_symmetry.space_group_name_H-M   'P 1'
#
loop_
_entity.id
_entity.type
_entity.pdbx_description
1 polymer ?
#
loop_
_entity_poly.entity_id
_entity_poly.type
_entity_poly.pdbx_seq_one_letter_code
_entity_poly.pdbx_strand_id
1 'polypeptide(L)'
;MSTDIPDDDDQPQERATPAGAEAVAETGTPDTDFLNDVTQLYLNEIGANPLLTPEQEGALSRAARDGDFEARQKMIEHNLRLVVNIAKHYLNRGIPLLDLVEEGNLGLIHALEKFDPERGFRFSTYATWWIRQNIERSIMNQSRTVRLPIHVIKELNIVLRAMRRLDQERGAQEETAGAMLDDVAHLLDRPLEEIRRLLALNERSASLDSPLDVDADLSMSDSMAYAAAEDPAAQLAQHESELLVAEWVAQL
;
A
#
# COMPACT_ATOMS: atom_id res chain seq x y z
N MET A 1 1.67 -32.59 8.36
CA MET A 1 1.65 -31.12 8.42
C MET A 1 0.93 -30.66 7.17
N SER A 2 -0.37 -30.48 7.33
CA SER A 2 -1.27 -30.12 6.22
C SER A 2 -1.15 -28.63 5.97
N THR A 3 -0.72 -28.28 4.77
CA THR A 3 -0.78 -26.90 4.27
C THR A 3 -2.17 -26.68 3.69
N ASP A 4 -3.01 -26.01 4.45
CA ASP A 4 -4.28 -25.47 3.98
C ASP A 4 -4.01 -24.47 2.85
N ILE A 5 -4.42 -24.87 1.64
CA ILE A 5 -4.55 -23.98 0.49
C ILE A 5 -5.94 -23.36 0.64
N PRO A 6 -6.08 -22.03 0.80
CA PRO A 6 -7.39 -21.41 0.73
C PRO A 6 -7.89 -21.46 -0.72
N ASP A 7 -9.04 -22.07 -0.95
CA ASP A 7 -9.84 -21.96 -2.17
C ASP A 7 -10.24 -20.51 -2.36
N ASP A 8 -9.67 -19.89 -3.38
CA ASP A 8 -9.98 -18.51 -3.78
C ASP A 8 -10.72 -18.55 -5.14
N ASP A 9 -12.04 -18.77 -5.03
CA ASP A 9 -12.99 -18.64 -6.14
C ASP A 9 -13.52 -17.20 -6.18
N ASP A 10 -12.67 -16.22 -6.45
CA ASP A 10 -13.09 -14.85 -6.70
C ASP A 10 -12.37 -14.29 -7.95
N GLN A 11 -12.82 -14.73 -9.12
CA GLN A 11 -12.45 -14.09 -10.37
C GLN A 11 -13.26 -12.80 -10.54
N PRO A 12 -12.62 -11.63 -10.61
CA PRO A 12 -13.33 -10.42 -11.04
C PRO A 12 -13.61 -10.51 -12.54
N GLN A 13 -14.89 -10.59 -12.89
CA GLN A 13 -15.37 -10.43 -14.24
C GLN A 13 -14.91 -9.09 -14.82
N GLU A 14 -14.26 -9.15 -15.98
CA GLU A 14 -13.98 -8.00 -16.83
C GLU A 14 -15.29 -7.29 -17.19
N ARG A 15 -15.48 -6.10 -16.65
CA ARG A 15 -16.39 -5.10 -17.22
C ARG A 15 -15.57 -3.97 -17.78
N ALA A 16 -15.45 -4.00 -19.10
CA ALA A 16 -15.06 -2.85 -19.90
C ALA A 16 -16.07 -1.72 -19.70
N THR A 17 -15.59 -0.53 -19.33
CA THR A 17 -16.33 0.71 -19.48
C THR A 17 -15.44 1.80 -20.06
N PRO A 18 -16.01 2.69 -20.89
CA PRO A 18 -15.27 3.48 -21.84
C PRO A 18 -14.78 4.81 -21.28
N ALA A 19 -13.76 5.31 -21.98
CA ALA A 19 -13.17 6.62 -21.97
C ALA A 19 -14.03 7.79 -21.47
N GLY A 20 -13.49 8.51 -20.49
CA GLY A 20 -13.74 9.89 -20.18
C GLY A 20 -12.43 10.50 -19.72
N ALA A 21 -11.59 10.92 -20.67
CA ALA A 21 -10.38 11.66 -20.39
C ALA A 21 -10.77 13.15 -20.21
N GLU A 22 -10.96 13.59 -18.98
CA GLU A 22 -10.84 15.00 -18.65
C GLU A 22 -9.38 15.26 -18.22
N ALA A 23 -8.73 16.07 -19.05
CA ALA A 23 -7.39 16.57 -18.80
C ALA A 23 -7.40 17.51 -17.58
N VAL A 24 -6.96 17.00 -16.44
CA VAL A 24 -6.55 17.84 -15.32
C VAL A 24 -5.18 18.38 -15.66
N ALA A 25 -5.07 19.70 -15.78
CA ALA A 25 -3.80 20.40 -16.01
C ALA A 25 -2.88 20.14 -14.80
N GLU A 26 -1.88 19.30 -15.00
CA GLU A 26 -0.81 19.05 -14.03
C GLU A 26 0.08 20.30 -13.94
N THR A 27 -0.01 21.01 -12.82
CA THR A 27 1.07 21.91 -12.39
C THR A 27 2.18 21.02 -11.83
N GLY A 28 3.00 20.48 -12.72
CA GLY A 28 4.10 19.59 -12.36
C GLY A 28 5.16 20.33 -11.55
N THR A 29 5.41 19.84 -10.34
CA THR A 29 6.64 20.16 -9.62
C THR A 29 7.82 19.51 -10.36
N PRO A 30 9.04 20.12 -10.38
CA PRO A 30 10.19 19.59 -11.13
C PRO A 30 10.59 18.15 -10.76
N ASP A 31 10.25 17.71 -9.56
CA ASP A 31 10.49 16.33 -9.10
C ASP A 31 9.58 15.29 -9.78
N THR A 32 8.35 15.66 -10.12
CA THR A 32 7.41 14.74 -10.81
C THR A 32 7.82 14.48 -12.26
N ASP A 33 8.36 15.46 -12.95
CA ASP A 33 8.83 15.32 -14.32
C ASP A 33 10.05 14.39 -14.41
N PHE A 34 11.00 14.51 -13.47
CA PHE A 34 12.15 13.62 -13.40
C PHE A 34 11.78 12.17 -13.09
N LEU A 35 10.85 11.94 -12.16
CA LEU A 35 10.37 10.60 -11.84
C LEU A 35 9.59 9.97 -13.01
N ASN A 36 8.84 10.76 -13.75
CA ASN A 36 8.16 10.31 -14.97
C ASN A 36 9.15 9.91 -16.05
N ASP A 37 10.25 10.67 -16.22
CA ASP A 37 11.31 10.38 -17.19
C ASP A 37 12.04 9.06 -16.84
N VAL A 38 12.39 8.84 -15.57
CA VAL A 38 13.02 7.60 -15.08
C VAL A 38 12.09 6.41 -15.26
N THR A 39 10.80 6.56 -14.94
CA THR A 39 9.80 5.50 -15.12
C THR A 39 9.67 5.13 -16.60
N GLN A 40 9.64 6.14 -17.48
CA GLN A 40 9.54 5.93 -18.91
C GLN A 40 10.78 5.23 -19.48
N LEU A 41 11.96 5.62 -19.01
CA LEU A 41 13.22 4.97 -19.38
C LEU A 41 13.20 3.47 -19.03
N TYR A 42 12.83 3.15 -17.81
CA TYR A 42 12.68 1.77 -17.35
C TYR A 42 11.67 0.97 -18.20
N LEU A 43 10.49 1.55 -18.46
CA LEU A 43 9.46 0.91 -19.28
C LEU A 43 9.92 0.66 -20.73
N ASN A 44 10.70 1.57 -21.29
CA ASN A 44 11.27 1.43 -22.63
C ASN A 44 12.31 0.30 -22.68
N GLU A 45 13.16 0.22 -21.65
CA GLU A 45 14.21 -0.81 -21.55
C GLU A 45 13.63 -2.21 -21.44
N ILE A 46 12.66 -2.42 -20.55
CA ILE A 46 12.00 -3.73 -20.41
C ILE A 46 11.14 -4.09 -21.65
N GLY A 47 10.68 -3.05 -22.38
CA GLY A 47 9.91 -3.22 -23.61
C GLY A 47 10.73 -3.78 -24.78
N ALA A 48 12.05 -3.61 -24.76
CA ALA A 48 12.94 -4.08 -25.81
C ALA A 48 13.08 -5.61 -25.85
N ASN A 49 12.86 -6.29 -24.73
CA ASN A 49 12.97 -7.74 -24.64
C ASN A 49 11.71 -8.44 -25.22
N PRO A 50 11.86 -9.33 -26.22
CA PRO A 50 10.74 -10.06 -26.82
C PRO A 50 10.16 -11.09 -25.85
N LEU A 51 8.91 -11.47 -26.04
CA LEU A 51 8.29 -12.53 -25.26
C LEU A 51 8.88 -13.91 -25.60
N LEU A 52 9.11 -14.76 -24.60
CA LEU A 52 9.59 -16.12 -24.79
C LEU A 52 8.49 -17.04 -25.33
N THR A 53 8.87 -17.94 -26.24
CA THR A 53 7.98 -19.04 -26.64
C THR A 53 7.91 -20.11 -25.51
N PRO A 54 6.85 -20.94 -25.48
CA PRO A 54 6.73 -22.00 -24.47
C PRO A 54 7.93 -22.96 -24.44
N GLU A 55 8.52 -23.24 -25.60
CA GLU A 55 9.69 -24.11 -25.73
C GLU A 55 10.96 -23.48 -25.14
N GLN A 56 11.18 -22.18 -25.43
CA GLN A 56 12.27 -21.39 -24.87
C GLN A 56 12.13 -21.23 -23.35
N GLU A 57 10.91 -20.96 -22.89
CA GLU A 57 10.58 -20.85 -21.46
C GLU A 57 10.93 -22.15 -20.71
N GLY A 58 10.55 -23.31 -21.27
CA GLY A 58 10.86 -24.60 -20.69
C GLY A 58 12.36 -24.93 -20.70
N ALA A 59 13.07 -24.59 -21.80
CA ALA A 59 14.52 -24.82 -21.91
C ALA A 59 15.30 -23.93 -20.91
N LEU A 60 15.00 -22.63 -20.86
CA LEU A 60 15.64 -21.68 -19.95
C LEU A 60 15.32 -22.01 -18.48
N SER A 61 14.09 -22.44 -18.18
CA SER A 61 13.72 -22.81 -16.81
C SER A 61 14.49 -24.05 -16.32
N ARG A 62 14.72 -25.04 -17.18
CA ARG A 62 15.55 -26.21 -16.84
C ARG A 62 17.00 -25.80 -16.60
N ALA A 63 17.60 -25.06 -17.54
CA ALA A 63 18.97 -24.55 -17.37
C ALA A 63 19.12 -23.68 -16.10
N ALA A 64 18.18 -22.81 -15.81
CA ALA A 64 18.19 -22.00 -14.58
C ALA A 64 18.11 -22.86 -13.30
N ARG A 65 17.35 -23.95 -13.32
CA ARG A 65 17.29 -24.93 -12.21
C ARG A 65 18.61 -25.70 -12.04
N ASP A 66 19.31 -25.95 -13.12
CA ASP A 66 20.63 -26.61 -13.11
C ASP A 66 21.77 -25.66 -12.68
N GLY A 67 21.45 -24.39 -12.42
CA GLY A 67 22.38 -23.38 -11.89
C GLY A 67 22.99 -22.47 -12.96
N ASP A 68 22.49 -22.47 -14.19
CA ASP A 68 22.94 -21.56 -15.23
C ASP A 68 22.44 -20.13 -14.93
N PHE A 69 23.39 -19.24 -14.61
CA PHE A 69 23.13 -17.86 -14.28
C PHE A 69 22.59 -17.06 -15.48
N GLU A 70 23.11 -17.30 -16.68
CA GLU A 70 22.63 -16.58 -17.88
C GLU A 70 21.19 -16.96 -18.22
N ALA A 71 20.83 -18.24 -18.10
CA ALA A 71 19.46 -18.71 -18.31
C ALA A 71 18.50 -18.08 -17.27
N ARG A 72 18.93 -18.01 -16.00
CA ARG A 72 18.18 -17.34 -14.93
C ARG A 72 17.95 -15.86 -15.22
N GLN A 73 18.99 -15.15 -15.62
CA GLN A 73 18.92 -13.74 -15.96
C GLN A 73 17.96 -13.50 -17.14
N LYS A 74 18.08 -14.25 -18.22
CA LYS A 74 17.18 -14.16 -19.38
C LYS A 74 15.73 -14.43 -19.00
N MET A 75 15.46 -15.43 -18.16
CA MET A 75 14.10 -15.71 -17.68
C MET A 75 13.52 -14.53 -16.91
N ILE A 76 14.30 -13.85 -16.09
CA ILE A 76 13.83 -12.67 -15.35
C ILE A 76 13.56 -11.51 -16.32
N GLU A 77 14.55 -11.13 -17.15
CA GLU A 77 14.46 -9.97 -18.05
C GLU A 77 13.26 -10.04 -19.00
N HIS A 78 13.00 -11.21 -19.58
CA HIS A 78 11.89 -11.39 -20.50
C HIS A 78 10.51 -11.42 -19.83
N ASN A 79 10.46 -11.54 -18.50
CA ASN A 79 9.21 -11.54 -17.71
C ASN A 79 8.96 -10.25 -16.89
N LEU A 80 9.85 -9.25 -16.93
CA LEU A 80 9.66 -7.98 -16.23
C LEU A 80 8.37 -7.24 -16.67
N ARG A 81 8.00 -7.36 -17.93
CA ARG A 81 6.74 -6.79 -18.46
C ARG A 81 5.50 -7.34 -17.75
N LEU A 82 5.53 -8.63 -17.38
CA LEU A 82 4.44 -9.25 -16.61
C LEU A 82 4.31 -8.61 -15.24
N VAL A 83 5.43 -8.35 -14.56
CA VAL A 83 5.44 -7.68 -13.25
C VAL A 83 4.80 -6.30 -13.33
N VAL A 84 5.22 -5.48 -14.31
CA VAL A 84 4.66 -4.14 -14.51
C VAL A 84 3.15 -4.18 -14.78
N ASN A 85 2.71 -5.14 -15.61
CA ASN A 85 1.29 -5.29 -15.91
C ASN A 85 0.47 -5.60 -14.64
N ILE A 86 0.98 -6.45 -13.77
CA ILE A 86 0.33 -6.76 -12.49
C ILE A 86 0.40 -5.57 -11.54
N ALA A 87 1.57 -4.91 -11.39
CA ALA A 87 1.77 -3.77 -10.51
C ALA A 87 0.84 -2.59 -10.82
N LYS A 88 0.54 -2.35 -12.10
CA LYS A 88 -0.42 -1.31 -12.53
C LYS A 88 -1.81 -1.44 -11.92
N HIS A 89 -2.28 -2.64 -11.58
CA HIS A 89 -3.58 -2.85 -10.94
C HIS A 89 -3.58 -2.43 -9.46
N TYR A 90 -2.41 -2.18 -8.88
CA TYR A 90 -2.24 -1.78 -7.48
C TYR A 90 -1.86 -0.30 -7.32
N LEU A 91 -1.92 0.49 -8.40
CA LEU A 91 -1.74 1.94 -8.34
C LEU A 91 -2.69 2.61 -7.33
N ASN A 92 -2.31 3.74 -6.80
CA ASN A 92 -3.08 4.56 -5.84
C ASN A 92 -3.38 3.87 -4.50
N ARG A 93 -2.58 2.86 -4.12
CA ARG A 93 -2.70 2.19 -2.82
C ARG A 93 -1.69 2.66 -1.78
N GLY A 94 -1.07 3.82 -1.99
CA GLY A 94 -0.13 4.45 -1.04
C GLY A 94 1.34 4.06 -1.25
N ILE A 95 1.67 3.35 -2.35
CA ILE A 95 3.04 3.00 -2.74
C ILE A 95 3.27 3.46 -4.19
N PRO A 96 4.41 4.06 -4.53
CA PRO A 96 4.80 4.43 -5.88
C PRO A 96 4.87 3.21 -6.81
N LEU A 97 4.64 3.42 -8.13
CA LEU A 97 4.66 2.32 -9.11
C LEU A 97 5.99 1.57 -9.14
N LEU A 98 7.11 2.28 -9.10
CA LEU A 98 8.43 1.66 -9.17
C LEU A 98 8.69 0.76 -7.97
N ASP A 99 8.30 1.17 -6.77
CA ASP A 99 8.43 0.34 -5.56
C ASP A 99 7.55 -0.92 -5.64
N LEU A 100 6.32 -0.80 -6.19
CA LEU A 100 5.45 -1.96 -6.44
C LEU A 100 6.07 -2.92 -7.45
N VAL A 101 6.75 -2.39 -8.47
CA VAL A 101 7.45 -3.19 -9.48
C VAL A 101 8.63 -3.92 -8.84
N GLU A 102 9.44 -3.26 -8.01
CA GLU A 102 10.58 -3.91 -7.35
C GLU A 102 10.13 -5.04 -6.41
N GLU A 103 9.08 -4.82 -5.64
CA GLU A 103 8.49 -5.87 -4.81
C GLU A 103 7.91 -7.03 -5.67
N GLY A 104 7.34 -6.69 -6.81
CA GLY A 104 6.88 -7.67 -7.80
C GLY A 104 8.05 -8.45 -8.42
N ASN A 105 9.19 -7.80 -8.68
CA ASN A 105 10.41 -8.44 -9.17
C ASN A 105 10.96 -9.45 -8.18
N LEU A 106 10.93 -9.15 -6.87
CA LEU A 106 11.26 -10.12 -5.83
C LEU A 106 10.32 -11.35 -5.88
N GLY A 107 9.04 -11.12 -6.13
CA GLY A 107 8.06 -12.19 -6.35
C GLY A 107 8.36 -13.05 -7.59
N LEU A 108 8.77 -12.41 -8.69
CA LEU A 108 9.17 -13.08 -9.93
C LEU A 108 10.40 -13.99 -9.71
N ILE A 109 11.42 -13.46 -9.01
CA ILE A 109 12.63 -14.20 -8.67
C ILE A 109 12.29 -15.44 -7.82
N HIS A 110 11.45 -15.24 -6.80
CA HIS A 110 11.02 -16.33 -5.94
C HIS A 110 10.19 -17.39 -6.68
N ALA A 111 9.36 -16.96 -7.64
CA ALA A 111 8.63 -17.87 -8.51
C ALA A 111 9.59 -18.71 -9.36
N LEU A 112 10.63 -18.11 -9.92
CA LEU A 112 11.60 -18.83 -10.76
C LEU A 112 12.36 -19.91 -9.97
N GLU A 113 12.71 -19.65 -8.72
CA GLU A 113 13.40 -20.62 -7.84
C GLU A 113 12.55 -21.86 -7.54
N LYS A 114 11.22 -21.71 -7.54
CA LYS A 114 10.29 -22.79 -7.19
C LYS A 114 9.55 -23.38 -8.38
N PHE A 115 9.75 -22.82 -9.57
CA PHE A 115 9.04 -23.27 -10.76
C PHE A 115 9.54 -24.63 -11.23
N ASP A 116 8.59 -25.52 -11.55
CA ASP A 116 8.86 -26.83 -12.13
C ASP A 116 8.34 -26.89 -13.57
N PRO A 117 9.23 -26.84 -14.59
CA PRO A 117 8.85 -26.84 -15.99
C PRO A 117 8.21 -28.17 -16.46
N GLU A 118 8.43 -29.28 -15.74
CA GLU A 118 7.92 -30.60 -16.12
C GLU A 118 6.40 -30.76 -15.90
N ARG A 119 5.79 -29.82 -15.14
CA ARG A 119 4.33 -29.83 -14.90
C ARG A 119 3.50 -29.36 -16.10
N GLY A 120 4.12 -28.87 -17.18
CA GLY A 120 3.46 -28.49 -18.42
C GLY A 120 2.69 -27.16 -18.36
N PHE A 121 2.76 -26.38 -17.27
CA PHE A 121 2.15 -25.07 -17.15
C PHE A 121 3.12 -23.98 -17.60
N ARG A 122 2.56 -22.86 -18.09
CA ARG A 122 3.35 -21.67 -18.39
C ARG A 122 3.91 -21.04 -17.11
N PHE A 123 5.14 -20.54 -17.19
CA PHE A 123 5.78 -19.82 -16.08
C PHE A 123 4.95 -18.62 -15.61
N SER A 124 4.39 -17.85 -16.55
CA SER A 124 3.56 -16.70 -16.26
C SER A 124 2.38 -16.99 -15.34
N THR A 125 1.73 -18.16 -15.48
CA THR A 125 0.61 -18.59 -14.62
C THR A 125 1.06 -18.77 -13.18
N TYR A 126 2.20 -19.39 -12.96
CA TYR A 126 2.77 -19.61 -11.63
C TYR A 126 3.35 -18.33 -11.03
N ALA A 127 4.09 -17.55 -11.83
CA ALA A 127 4.71 -16.30 -11.40
C ALA A 127 3.68 -15.24 -10.97
N THR A 128 2.53 -15.17 -11.65
CA THR A 128 1.46 -14.20 -11.33
C THR A 128 1.04 -14.31 -9.87
N TRP A 129 0.93 -15.51 -9.32
CA TRP A 129 0.57 -15.72 -7.91
C TRP A 129 1.63 -15.14 -6.95
N TRP A 130 2.91 -15.42 -7.20
CA TRP A 130 4.01 -14.95 -6.36
C TRP A 130 4.22 -13.44 -6.46
N ILE A 131 4.10 -12.88 -7.67
CA ILE A 131 4.18 -11.44 -7.90
C ILE A 131 3.08 -10.73 -7.13
N ARG A 132 1.83 -11.18 -7.27
CA ARG A 132 0.68 -10.63 -6.54
C ARG A 132 0.87 -10.72 -5.04
N GLN A 133 1.26 -11.87 -4.54
CA GLN A 133 1.49 -12.11 -3.11
C GLN A 133 2.53 -11.14 -2.51
N ASN A 134 3.65 -10.90 -3.22
CA ASN A 134 4.68 -9.98 -2.73
C ASN A 134 4.21 -8.53 -2.78
N ILE A 135 3.55 -8.10 -3.86
CA ILE A 135 2.98 -6.75 -3.98
C ILE A 135 1.96 -6.50 -2.87
N GLU A 136 1.02 -7.41 -2.63
CA GLU A 136 0.01 -7.27 -1.57
C GLU A 136 0.63 -7.25 -0.18
N ARG A 137 1.64 -8.08 0.06
CA ARG A 137 2.39 -8.07 1.31
C ARG A 137 3.13 -6.75 1.53
N SER A 138 3.76 -6.21 0.48
CA SER A 138 4.42 -4.90 0.54
C SER A 138 3.42 -3.78 0.83
N ILE A 139 2.27 -3.76 0.17
CA ILE A 139 1.21 -2.78 0.44
C ILE A 139 0.78 -2.85 1.92
N MET A 140 0.54 -4.04 2.47
CA MET A 140 0.18 -4.18 3.88
C MET A 140 1.27 -3.68 4.84
N ASN A 141 2.53 -3.75 4.43
CA ASN A 141 3.66 -3.40 5.28
C ASN A 141 4.07 -1.92 5.19
N GLN A 142 3.95 -1.30 4.01
CA GLN A 142 4.60 -0.02 3.69
C GLN A 142 3.63 1.09 3.29
N SER A 143 2.35 0.78 2.99
CA SER A 143 1.40 1.78 2.49
C SER A 143 0.99 2.85 3.51
N ARG A 144 1.32 2.68 4.78
CA ARG A 144 0.93 3.59 5.86
C ARG A 144 2.13 4.13 6.59
N THR A 145 2.13 5.42 6.91
CA THR A 145 3.15 6.09 7.73
C THR A 145 3.28 5.44 9.10
N VAL A 146 2.16 5.15 9.76
CA VAL A 146 2.13 4.33 10.97
C VAL A 146 1.75 2.91 10.58
N ARG A 147 2.74 2.00 10.64
CA ARG A 147 2.55 0.60 10.25
C ARG A 147 1.56 -0.10 11.17
N LEU A 148 0.56 -0.75 10.58
CA LEU A 148 -0.38 -1.62 11.28
C LEU A 148 0.03 -3.10 11.15
N PRO A 149 -0.27 -3.93 12.17
CA PRO A 149 -0.12 -5.38 12.05
C PRO A 149 -1.00 -5.96 10.94
N ILE A 150 -0.52 -7.00 10.25
CA ILE A 150 -1.20 -7.58 9.08
C ILE A 150 -2.60 -8.12 9.44
N HIS A 151 -2.77 -8.70 10.64
CA HIS A 151 -4.09 -9.20 11.07
C HIS A 151 -5.11 -8.07 11.19
N VAL A 152 -4.72 -6.91 11.74
CA VAL A 152 -5.60 -5.73 11.84
C VAL A 152 -6.00 -5.22 10.46
N ILE A 153 -5.06 -5.18 9.50
CA ILE A 153 -5.36 -4.77 8.13
C ILE A 153 -6.34 -5.74 7.46
N LYS A 154 -6.18 -7.05 7.68
CA LYS A 154 -7.12 -8.05 7.16
C LYS A 154 -8.52 -7.87 7.75
N GLU A 155 -8.64 -7.66 9.05
CA GLU A 155 -9.91 -7.39 9.71
C GLU A 155 -10.55 -6.10 9.21
N LEU A 156 -9.77 -5.03 9.08
CA LEU A 156 -10.24 -3.77 8.50
C LEU A 156 -10.77 -3.96 7.07
N ASN A 157 -10.07 -4.73 6.24
CA ASN A 157 -10.51 -5.01 4.87
C ASN A 157 -11.82 -5.82 4.83
N ILE A 158 -12.07 -6.71 5.80
CA ILE A 158 -13.34 -7.42 5.92
C ILE A 158 -14.47 -6.44 6.24
N VAL A 159 -14.26 -5.53 7.20
CA VAL A 159 -15.24 -4.49 7.55
C VAL A 159 -15.53 -3.58 6.36
N LEU A 160 -14.50 -3.08 5.67
CA LEU A 160 -14.66 -2.21 4.50
C LEU A 160 -15.36 -2.92 3.32
N ARG A 161 -15.15 -4.22 3.16
CA ARG A 161 -15.85 -5.02 2.14
C ARG A 161 -17.31 -5.19 2.49
N ALA A 162 -17.64 -5.47 3.76
CA ALA A 162 -19.01 -5.57 4.25
C ALA A 162 -19.76 -4.23 4.08
N MET A 163 -19.13 -3.10 4.40
CA MET A 163 -19.70 -1.77 4.17
C MET A 163 -20.04 -1.53 2.69
N ARG A 164 -19.09 -1.78 1.78
CA ARG A 164 -19.34 -1.62 0.33
C ARG A 164 -20.46 -2.52 -0.18
N ARG A 165 -20.58 -3.73 0.35
CA ARG A 165 -21.65 -4.64 -0.04
C ARG A 165 -23.01 -4.11 0.40
N LEU A 166 -23.14 -3.63 1.63
CA LEU A 166 -24.38 -3.03 2.14
C LEU A 166 -24.75 -1.76 1.36
N ASP A 167 -23.77 -0.91 1.02
CA ASP A 167 -23.98 0.26 0.16
C ASP A 167 -24.55 -0.13 -1.22
N GLN A 168 -24.03 -1.20 -1.82
CA GLN A 168 -24.50 -1.69 -3.12
C GLN A 168 -25.89 -2.30 -3.05
N GLU A 169 -26.23 -3.01 -1.95
CA GLU A 169 -27.53 -3.65 -1.76
C GLU A 169 -28.65 -2.64 -1.44
N ARG A 170 -28.31 -1.52 -0.80
CA ARG A 170 -29.28 -0.50 -0.37
C ARG A 170 -29.62 0.54 -1.42
N GLY A 171 -28.77 0.77 -2.41
CA GLY A 171 -28.95 1.85 -3.36
C GLY A 171 -28.83 3.23 -2.68
N ALA A 172 -29.13 4.32 -3.40
CA ALA A 172 -28.97 5.70 -2.95
C ALA A 172 -30.00 6.16 -1.88
N GLN A 173 -30.35 5.33 -0.91
CA GLN A 173 -31.15 5.78 0.23
C GLN A 173 -30.23 6.42 1.28
N GLU A 174 -30.48 7.69 1.58
CA GLU A 174 -29.79 8.45 2.62
C GLU A 174 -30.12 7.87 4.01
N GLU A 175 -29.39 6.89 4.44
CA GLU A 175 -29.41 6.45 5.84
C GLU A 175 -28.22 7.01 6.62
N THR A 176 -28.47 7.30 7.89
CA THR A 176 -27.46 7.85 8.81
C THR A 176 -26.29 6.87 8.95
N ALA A 177 -25.05 7.37 8.91
CA ALA A 177 -23.83 6.56 9.03
C ALA A 177 -23.84 5.60 10.26
N GLY A 178 -24.63 5.91 11.29
CA GLY A 178 -24.82 5.07 12.46
C GLY A 178 -25.58 3.78 12.17
N ALA A 179 -26.67 3.83 11.40
CA ALA A 179 -27.46 2.65 11.03
C ALA A 179 -26.63 1.66 10.17
N MET A 180 -25.78 2.19 9.31
CA MET A 180 -24.86 1.37 8.50
C MET A 180 -23.86 0.60 9.37
N LEU A 181 -23.34 1.18 10.42
CA LEU A 181 -22.39 0.50 11.33
C LEU A 181 -23.07 -0.62 12.13
N ASP A 182 -24.31 -0.42 12.54
CA ASP A 182 -25.10 -1.45 13.26
C ASP A 182 -25.37 -2.66 12.36
N ASP A 183 -25.67 -2.43 11.07
CA ASP A 183 -25.88 -3.52 10.13
C ASP A 183 -24.60 -4.28 9.81
N VAL A 184 -23.47 -3.58 9.69
CA VAL A 184 -22.15 -4.23 9.55
C VAL A 184 -21.84 -5.07 10.78
N ALA A 185 -22.18 -4.59 12.00
CA ALA A 185 -22.00 -5.33 13.23
C ALA A 185 -22.84 -6.62 13.25
N HIS A 186 -24.10 -6.53 12.80
CA HIS A 186 -24.96 -7.69 12.65
C HIS A 186 -24.48 -8.66 11.56
N LEU A 187 -24.01 -8.16 10.42
CA LEU A 187 -23.52 -8.98 9.31
C LEU A 187 -22.26 -9.78 9.69
N LEU A 188 -21.36 -9.15 10.46
CA LEU A 188 -20.08 -9.75 10.86
C LEU A 188 -20.13 -10.47 12.21
N ASP A 189 -21.28 -10.41 12.92
CA ASP A 189 -21.46 -10.93 14.29
C ASP A 189 -20.37 -10.43 15.26
N ARG A 190 -20.10 -9.12 15.19
CA ARG A 190 -19.07 -8.44 16.01
C ARG A 190 -19.67 -7.25 16.76
N PRO A 191 -19.12 -6.93 17.96
CA PRO A 191 -19.57 -5.78 18.72
C PRO A 191 -19.26 -4.47 17.98
N LEU A 192 -20.23 -3.53 18.00
CA LEU A 192 -20.13 -2.23 17.34
C LEU A 192 -18.88 -1.44 17.73
N GLU A 193 -18.48 -1.51 19.00
CA GLU A 193 -17.28 -0.85 19.51
C GLU A 193 -15.97 -1.33 18.86
N GLU A 194 -15.89 -2.61 18.54
CA GLU A 194 -14.74 -3.19 17.84
C GLU A 194 -14.65 -2.65 16.41
N ILE A 195 -15.78 -2.58 15.71
CA ILE A 195 -15.84 -2.04 14.35
C ILE A 195 -15.48 -0.56 14.33
N ARG A 196 -15.97 0.23 15.29
CA ARG A 196 -15.59 1.63 15.43
C ARG A 196 -14.09 1.82 15.65
N ARG A 197 -13.48 0.99 16.51
CA ARG A 197 -12.02 1.00 16.73
C ARG A 197 -11.23 0.66 15.47
N LEU A 198 -11.67 -0.35 14.72
CA LEU A 198 -11.03 -0.72 13.46
C LEU A 198 -11.15 0.39 12.42
N LEU A 199 -12.29 1.07 12.33
CA LEU A 199 -12.49 2.17 11.40
C LEU A 199 -11.67 3.41 11.79
N ALA A 200 -11.51 3.72 13.06
CA ALA A 200 -10.63 4.79 13.53
C ALA A 200 -9.17 4.57 13.09
N LEU A 201 -8.72 3.31 13.01
CA LEU A 201 -7.39 2.99 12.47
C LEU A 201 -7.27 3.20 10.95
N ASN A 202 -8.40 3.39 10.25
CA ASN A 202 -8.39 3.66 8.81
C ASN A 202 -8.12 5.12 8.45
N GLU A 203 -8.14 6.03 9.42
CA GLU A 203 -7.82 7.43 9.22
C GLU A 203 -6.39 7.56 8.66
N ARG A 204 -6.24 8.41 7.65
CA ARG A 204 -4.95 8.70 7.05
C ARG A 204 -4.33 9.89 7.76
N SER A 205 -3.02 9.82 8.02
CA SER A 205 -2.25 10.98 8.48
C SER A 205 -2.23 12.05 7.38
N ALA A 206 -2.57 13.29 7.74
CA ALA A 206 -2.42 14.44 6.85
C ALA A 206 -1.01 15.05 7.03
N SER A 207 -0.50 15.70 5.98
CA SER A 207 0.76 16.45 6.08
C SER A 207 0.52 17.73 6.88
N LEU A 208 1.40 18.04 7.82
CA LEU A 208 1.39 19.31 8.54
C LEU A 208 1.80 20.50 7.66
N ASP A 209 2.54 20.22 6.57
CA ASP A 209 2.97 21.22 5.60
C ASP A 209 1.90 21.49 4.53
N SER A 210 0.74 20.81 4.59
CA SER A 210 -0.34 21.09 3.64
C SER A 210 -0.86 22.52 3.82
N PRO A 211 -1.07 23.26 2.72
CA PRO A 211 -1.63 24.62 2.79
C PRO A 211 -3.06 24.57 3.34
N LEU A 212 -3.42 25.58 4.11
CA LEU A 212 -4.80 25.78 4.57
C LEU A 212 -5.64 26.33 3.41
N ASP A 213 -6.88 25.84 3.26
CA ASP A 213 -7.80 26.25 2.18
C ASP A 213 -8.08 27.76 2.15
N VAL A 214 -7.84 28.48 3.25
CA VAL A 214 -8.13 29.91 3.40
C VAL A 214 -6.96 30.78 2.95
N ASP A 215 -5.72 30.37 3.21
CA ASP A 215 -4.50 31.08 2.84
C ASP A 215 -3.43 30.08 2.40
N ALA A 216 -3.04 30.16 1.12
CA ALA A 216 -2.03 29.27 0.54
C ALA A 216 -0.61 29.42 1.15
N ASP A 217 -0.37 30.56 1.81
CA ASP A 217 0.93 30.85 2.46
C ASP A 217 1.01 30.31 3.90
N LEU A 218 -0.13 29.86 4.47
CA LEU A 218 -0.18 29.29 5.81
C LEU A 218 -0.31 27.77 5.75
N SER A 219 0.60 27.08 6.44
CA SER A 219 0.54 25.62 6.60
C SER A 219 -0.32 25.22 7.80
N MET A 220 -0.78 23.96 7.81
CA MET A 220 -1.51 23.41 8.96
C MET A 220 -0.65 23.46 10.25
N SER A 221 0.68 23.37 10.14
CA SER A 221 1.60 23.51 11.28
C SER A 221 1.58 24.89 11.90
N ASP A 222 1.41 25.96 11.10
CA ASP A 222 1.39 27.34 11.59
C ASP A 222 0.11 27.66 12.39
N SER A 223 -0.98 26.92 12.13
CA SER A 223 -2.24 27.07 12.86
C SER A 223 -2.26 26.29 14.18
N MET A 224 -1.32 25.37 14.40
CA MET A 224 -1.25 24.56 15.62
C MET A 224 -0.62 25.37 16.75
N ALA A 225 -1.41 25.69 17.78
CA ALA A 225 -0.88 26.32 18.99
C ALA A 225 0.13 25.38 19.67
N TYR A 226 1.27 25.94 20.06
CA TYR A 226 2.29 25.22 20.82
C TYR A 226 1.78 25.01 22.27
N ALA A 227 1.06 23.91 22.48
CA ALA A 227 0.40 23.62 23.77
C ALA A 227 1.37 23.38 24.93
N ALA A 228 2.67 23.18 24.65
CA ALA A 228 3.70 22.94 25.66
C ALA A 228 4.51 24.19 26.06
N ALA A 229 4.16 25.36 25.50
CA ALA A 229 4.78 26.59 25.98
C ALA A 229 4.19 26.94 27.36
N GLU A 230 4.90 26.52 28.40
CA GLU A 230 4.61 27.00 29.75
C GLU A 230 4.73 28.54 29.76
N ASP A 231 3.78 29.20 30.43
CA ASP A 231 3.82 30.64 30.57
C ASP A 231 5.16 31.09 31.21
N PRO A 232 5.94 31.97 30.57
CA PRO A 232 7.21 32.44 31.12
C PRO A 232 7.11 32.96 32.55
N ALA A 233 5.95 33.54 32.92
CA ALA A 233 5.69 33.98 34.27
C ALA A 233 5.57 32.83 35.26
N ALA A 234 4.95 31.70 34.85
CA ALA A 234 4.85 30.50 35.67
C ALA A 234 6.24 29.82 35.85
N GLN A 235 7.05 29.79 34.77
CA GLN A 235 8.42 29.25 34.83
C GLN A 235 9.31 30.06 35.76
N LEU A 236 9.22 31.40 35.71
CA LEU A 236 9.96 32.30 36.63
C LEU A 236 9.54 32.07 38.07
N ALA A 237 8.23 32.03 38.34
CA ALA A 237 7.71 31.79 39.69
C ALA A 237 8.16 30.41 40.26
N GLN A 238 8.18 29.37 39.40
CA GLN A 238 8.68 28.04 39.78
C GLN A 238 10.18 28.12 40.10
N HIS A 239 10.97 28.75 39.26
CA HIS A 239 12.42 28.88 39.48
C HIS A 239 12.74 29.68 40.75
N GLU A 240 12.03 30.78 41.03
CA GLU A 240 12.16 31.53 42.27
C GLU A 240 11.80 30.70 43.50
N SER A 241 10.73 29.87 43.41
CA SER A 241 10.35 28.99 44.51
C SER A 241 11.42 27.89 44.76
N GLU A 242 12.02 27.34 43.70
CA GLU A 242 13.13 26.39 43.84
C GLU A 242 14.37 26.99 44.50
N LEU A 243 14.72 28.24 44.13
CA LEU A 243 15.86 28.94 44.77
C LEU A 243 15.59 29.23 46.27
N LEU A 244 14.38 29.66 46.63
CA LEU A 244 14.02 29.87 48.03
C LEU A 244 14.05 28.58 48.86
N VAL A 245 13.57 27.47 48.29
CA VAL A 245 13.64 26.15 48.93
C VAL A 245 15.09 25.71 49.12
N ALA A 246 15.94 25.88 48.10
CA ALA A 246 17.37 25.55 48.18
C ALA A 246 18.09 26.37 49.25
N GLU A 247 17.77 27.69 49.39
CA GLU A 247 18.31 28.55 50.42
C GLU A 247 17.86 28.10 51.80
N TRP A 248 16.60 27.78 52.02
CA TRP A 248 16.10 27.25 53.29
C TRP A 248 16.71 25.93 53.69
N VAL A 249 16.90 25.02 52.74
CA VAL A 249 17.57 23.73 53.00
C VAL A 249 19.03 23.95 53.37
N ALA A 250 19.72 24.94 52.79
CA ALA A 250 21.13 25.24 53.13
C ALA A 250 21.31 25.88 54.54
N GLN A 251 20.21 26.40 55.13
CA GLN A 251 20.22 27.00 56.47
C GLN A 251 19.88 26.00 57.58
N LEU A 252 19.47 24.80 57.24
CA LEU A 252 19.19 23.66 58.13
C LEU A 252 20.44 22.84 58.40
#